data_3c9e822bc9344f5141a0a688528c5642
#
_entry.id   3c9e822bc9344f5141a0a688528c5642
#
_cell.length_a   1.000
_cell.length_b   1.000
_cell.length_c   1.000
_cell.angle_alpha   90.00
_cell.angle_beta   90.00
_cell.angle_gamma   90.00
#
_symmetry.space_group_name_H-M   'P 1'
#
loop_
_entity.id
_entity.type
_entity.pdbx_description
1 polymer ?
#
loop_
_entity_poly.entity_id
_entity_poly.type
_entity_poly.pdbx_seq_one_letter_code
_entity_poly.pdbx_strand_id
1 'polypeptide(L)'
;MMKYKKIDSNRKQTLIFLELAKAIRGVALIDEIKSYRQYTKYATSLLIKSISDALDEERHLNCMIKYGSDNKLIELQDISARLTVSYEKDGLSSGVYSSVITNTNNMSTLEIYRAISNLKSKGISSFDDSRRIMMLQRLPYFFAKWVSKFIFYFRPAVQRDFFRSFTVTSLGKKSLKLCIPISGSTFTFQLGSPKILDTDECLFNIVMIYDHRIIDGIQASNLLDKIKTFYSKHLNDLGQADVFFE
;
A
#
# COMPACT_ATOMS: atom_id res chain seq x y z
N MET A 1 -13.08 40.49 -8.02
CA MET A 1 -12.67 40.00 -6.68
C MET A 1 -12.72 38.48 -6.67
N MET A 2 -11.55 37.78 -6.60
CA MET A 2 -11.51 36.32 -6.55
C MET A 2 -12.11 35.82 -5.24
N LYS A 3 -13.13 34.96 -5.32
CA LYS A 3 -13.68 34.30 -4.15
C LYS A 3 -12.87 33.01 -3.83
N TYR A 4 -12.12 33.02 -2.77
CA TYR A 4 -11.41 31.82 -2.30
C TYR A 4 -12.38 30.89 -1.57
N LYS A 5 -12.46 29.64 -2.03
CA LYS A 5 -13.25 28.59 -1.36
C LYS A 5 -12.40 27.92 -0.28
N LYS A 6 -12.94 27.78 0.93
CA LYS A 6 -12.25 27.09 2.03
C LYS A 6 -12.01 25.63 1.65
N ILE A 7 -10.78 25.12 1.86
CA ILE A 7 -10.41 23.72 1.59
C ILE A 7 -11.16 22.83 2.57
N ASP A 8 -11.87 21.81 2.06
CA ASP A 8 -12.55 20.82 2.89
C ASP A 8 -11.57 19.88 3.62
N SER A 9 -12.07 19.08 4.58
CA SER A 9 -11.23 18.22 5.41
C SER A 9 -10.52 17.13 4.62
N ASN A 10 -11.15 16.58 3.57
CA ASN A 10 -10.55 15.53 2.74
C ASN A 10 -9.38 16.10 1.91
N ARG A 11 -9.56 17.27 1.34
CA ARG A 11 -8.48 17.99 0.64
C ARG A 11 -7.32 18.33 1.56
N LYS A 12 -7.61 18.76 2.78
CA LYS A 12 -6.59 19.01 3.81
C LYS A 12 -5.76 17.76 4.11
N GLN A 13 -6.41 16.61 4.32
CA GLN A 13 -5.75 15.34 4.55
C GLN A 13 -4.83 14.97 3.39
N THR A 14 -5.32 15.06 2.16
CA THR A 14 -4.54 14.80 0.96
C THR A 14 -3.30 15.69 0.88
N LEU A 15 -3.43 17.00 1.16
CA LEU A 15 -2.30 17.92 1.11
C LEU A 15 -1.25 17.62 2.18
N ILE A 16 -1.67 17.29 3.41
CA ILE A 16 -0.74 16.89 4.48
C ILE A 16 0.00 15.62 4.07
N PHE A 17 -0.72 14.62 3.55
CA PHE A 17 -0.14 13.36 3.11
C PHE A 17 0.88 13.57 1.98
N LEU A 18 0.54 14.35 0.95
CA LEU A 18 1.45 14.66 -0.16
C LEU A 18 2.70 15.40 0.29
N GLU A 19 2.57 16.29 1.28
CA GLU A 19 3.73 16.99 1.84
C GLU A 19 4.70 16.04 2.55
N LEU A 20 4.18 15.01 3.22
CA LEU A 20 5.00 13.97 3.83
C LEU A 20 5.60 13.03 2.77
N ALA A 21 4.83 12.69 1.74
CA ALA A 21 5.27 11.83 0.64
C ALA A 21 6.33 12.48 -0.27
N LYS A 22 6.43 13.80 -0.31
CA LYS A 22 7.49 14.53 -1.06
C LYS A 22 8.91 14.17 -0.65
N ALA A 23 9.09 13.56 0.54
CA ALA A 23 10.39 13.10 0.99
C ALA A 23 10.93 11.90 0.16
N ILE A 24 10.07 11.22 -0.61
CA ILE A 24 10.44 10.04 -1.39
C ILE A 24 10.89 10.44 -2.78
N ARG A 25 12.05 9.95 -3.19
CA ARG A 25 12.54 10.04 -4.58
C ARG A 25 12.09 8.81 -5.35
N GLY A 26 10.80 8.77 -5.67
CA GLY A 26 10.15 7.61 -6.26
C GLY A 26 10.46 7.42 -7.73
N VAL A 27 10.80 6.17 -8.09
CA VAL A 27 10.87 5.67 -9.47
C VAL A 27 9.83 4.58 -9.61
N ALA A 28 9.16 4.52 -10.76
CA ALA A 28 8.12 3.53 -11.03
C ALA A 28 8.59 2.48 -12.02
N LEU A 29 8.38 1.19 -11.68
CA LEU A 29 8.44 0.06 -12.61
C LEU A 29 7.01 -0.42 -12.87
N ILE A 30 6.74 -0.80 -14.12
CA ILE A 30 5.42 -1.27 -14.57
C ILE A 30 5.62 -2.62 -15.25
N ASP A 31 4.84 -3.62 -14.83
CA ASP A 31 4.89 -4.98 -15.38
C ASP A 31 3.50 -5.64 -15.31
N GLU A 32 3.41 -6.89 -15.74
CA GLU A 32 2.19 -7.68 -15.72
C GLU A 32 2.36 -8.95 -14.89
N ILE A 33 1.28 -9.35 -14.20
CA ILE A 33 1.20 -10.61 -13.45
C ILE A 33 0.05 -11.44 -13.98
N LYS A 34 0.32 -12.71 -14.29
CA LYS A 34 -0.69 -13.70 -14.66
C LYS A 34 -1.46 -14.18 -13.45
N SER A 35 -2.75 -14.43 -13.63
CA SER A 35 -3.63 -15.04 -12.64
C SER A 35 -4.77 -15.78 -13.34
N TYR A 36 -5.62 -16.46 -12.57
CA TYR A 36 -6.82 -17.09 -13.09
C TYR A 36 -8.07 -16.33 -12.65
N ARG A 37 -9.10 -16.33 -13.50
CA ARG A 37 -10.35 -15.60 -13.28
C ARG A 37 -11.00 -15.94 -11.95
N GLN A 38 -11.02 -17.22 -11.58
CA GLN A 38 -11.58 -17.72 -10.32
C GLN A 38 -10.84 -17.17 -9.07
N TYR A 39 -9.53 -16.84 -9.18
CA TYR A 39 -8.71 -16.34 -8.07
C TYR A 39 -8.59 -14.83 -8.03
N THR A 40 -9.28 -14.08 -8.90
CA THR A 40 -9.21 -12.60 -8.92
C THR A 40 -9.59 -11.96 -7.59
N LYS A 41 -10.48 -12.60 -6.81
CA LYS A 41 -10.87 -12.15 -5.46
C LYS A 41 -9.70 -12.16 -4.48
N TYR A 42 -8.71 -13.03 -4.68
CA TYR A 42 -7.52 -13.17 -3.85
C TYR A 42 -6.31 -12.36 -4.35
N ALA A 43 -6.39 -11.71 -5.51
CA ALA A 43 -5.25 -11.08 -6.17
C ALA A 43 -4.51 -10.08 -5.27
N THR A 44 -5.22 -9.29 -4.46
CA THR A 44 -4.60 -8.34 -3.51
C THR A 44 -3.89 -9.07 -2.36
N SER A 45 -4.46 -10.14 -1.82
CA SER A 45 -3.83 -10.92 -0.74
C SER A 45 -2.64 -11.73 -1.25
N LEU A 46 -2.73 -12.29 -2.46
CA LEU A 46 -1.61 -12.92 -3.16
C LEU A 46 -0.45 -11.94 -3.33
N LEU A 47 -0.73 -10.74 -3.81
CA LEU A 47 0.30 -9.71 -3.98
C LEU A 47 0.93 -9.31 -2.64
N ILE A 48 0.15 -9.08 -1.58
CA ILE A 48 0.68 -8.75 -0.25
C ILE A 48 1.57 -9.88 0.26
N LYS A 49 1.13 -11.13 0.15
CA LYS A 49 1.93 -12.31 0.58
C LYS A 49 3.24 -12.39 -0.20
N SER A 50 3.19 -12.24 -1.52
CA SER A 50 4.36 -12.33 -2.39
C SER A 50 5.39 -11.23 -2.12
N ILE A 51 4.93 -9.99 -1.88
CA ILE A 51 5.81 -8.90 -1.48
C ILE A 51 6.44 -9.19 -0.12
N SER A 52 5.65 -9.71 0.81
CA SER A 52 6.14 -10.02 2.17
C SER A 52 7.22 -11.09 2.16
N ASP A 53 7.05 -12.15 1.37
CA ASP A 53 8.04 -13.22 1.26
C ASP A 53 9.30 -12.75 0.53
N ALA A 54 9.15 -11.93 -0.52
CA ALA A 54 10.29 -11.34 -1.22
C ALA A 54 11.11 -10.41 -0.30
N LEU A 55 10.45 -9.60 0.53
CA LEU A 55 11.12 -8.74 1.52
C LEU A 55 11.68 -9.55 2.70
N ASP A 56 11.13 -10.71 3.02
CA ASP A 56 11.66 -11.59 4.06
C ASP A 56 12.97 -12.23 3.63
N GLU A 57 13.10 -12.57 2.35
CA GLU A 57 14.39 -12.99 1.77
C GLU A 57 15.40 -11.84 1.64
N GLU A 58 14.92 -10.64 1.31
CA GLU A 58 15.73 -9.43 1.11
C GLU A 58 15.60 -8.47 2.30
N ARG A 59 15.85 -8.95 3.51
CA ARG A 59 15.65 -8.21 4.76
C ARG A 59 16.32 -6.85 4.79
N HIS A 60 17.46 -6.69 4.12
CA HIS A 60 18.17 -5.42 4.04
C HIS A 60 17.37 -4.32 3.32
N LEU A 61 16.39 -4.68 2.48
CA LEU A 61 15.49 -3.75 1.82
C LEU A 61 14.29 -3.34 2.69
N ASN A 62 14.03 -4.05 3.80
CA ASN A 62 12.96 -3.72 4.73
C ASN A 62 13.36 -2.55 5.65
N CYS A 63 13.57 -1.41 5.05
CA CYS A 63 13.98 -0.18 5.71
C CYS A 63 13.34 1.05 5.08
N MET A 64 13.46 2.21 5.73
CA MET A 64 13.03 3.49 5.18
C MET A 64 14.01 4.59 5.54
N ILE A 65 14.04 5.65 4.75
CA ILE A 65 14.81 6.86 5.07
C ILE A 65 14.12 7.62 6.21
N LYS A 66 14.88 8.00 7.23
CA LYS A 66 14.38 8.85 8.31
C LYS A 66 13.95 10.20 7.74
N TYR A 67 12.75 10.64 8.10
CA TYR A 67 12.23 11.94 7.68
C TYR A 67 13.16 13.08 8.09
N GLY A 68 13.46 13.99 7.15
CA GLY A 68 14.37 15.10 7.38
C GLY A 68 15.86 14.74 7.38
N SER A 69 16.22 13.54 6.93
CA SER A 69 17.61 13.09 6.79
C SER A 69 17.74 12.23 5.54
N ASP A 70 18.71 12.52 4.68
CA ASP A 70 18.94 11.72 3.45
C ASP A 70 19.93 10.55 3.68
N ASN A 71 20.57 10.47 4.85
CA ASN A 71 21.65 9.51 5.15
C ASN A 71 21.37 8.62 6.37
N LYS A 72 20.15 8.64 6.92
CA LYS A 72 19.78 7.80 8.07
C LYS A 72 18.64 6.86 7.68
N LEU A 73 18.90 5.56 7.81
CA LEU A 73 17.93 4.50 7.63
C LEU A 73 17.25 4.15 8.95
N ILE A 74 15.98 3.78 8.86
CA ILE A 74 15.21 3.13 9.92
C ILE A 74 14.97 1.71 9.43
N GLU A 75 15.59 0.73 10.07
CA GLU A 75 15.33 -0.68 9.83
C GLU A 75 13.98 -1.08 10.43
N LEU A 76 13.24 -1.90 9.69
CA LEU A 76 11.95 -2.42 10.10
C LEU A 76 12.13 -3.89 10.51
N GLN A 77 11.73 -4.21 11.74
CA GLN A 77 11.88 -5.57 12.27
C GLN A 77 10.79 -6.50 11.74
N ASP A 78 9.57 -6.01 11.64
CA ASP A 78 8.41 -6.73 11.12
C ASP A 78 8.16 -6.33 9.65
N ILE A 79 7.60 -7.26 8.88
CA ILE A 79 7.12 -6.99 7.53
C ILE A 79 5.62 -6.77 7.59
N SER A 80 5.21 -5.55 7.35
CA SER A 80 3.82 -5.12 7.51
C SER A 80 3.37 -4.31 6.29
N ALA A 81 2.18 -4.64 5.81
CA ALA A 81 1.55 -3.98 4.68
C ALA A 81 0.62 -2.86 5.13
N ARG A 82 0.73 -1.69 4.50
CA ARG A 82 -0.31 -0.68 4.52
C ARG A 82 -1.21 -0.88 3.31
N LEU A 83 -2.47 -1.19 3.54
CA LEU A 83 -3.46 -1.34 2.49
C LEU A 83 -4.29 -0.06 2.36
N THR A 84 -4.41 0.43 1.13
CA THR A 84 -5.26 1.56 0.79
C THR A 84 -6.54 1.06 0.12
N VAL A 85 -7.69 1.36 0.72
CA VAL A 85 -9.01 0.91 0.27
C VAL A 85 -9.89 2.11 -0.06
N SER A 86 -10.60 2.07 -1.18
CA SER A 86 -11.65 3.04 -1.49
C SER A 86 -12.92 2.73 -0.69
N TYR A 87 -13.57 3.76 -0.20
CA TYR A 87 -14.84 3.68 0.51
C TYR A 87 -15.88 4.52 -0.21
N GLU A 88 -17.01 3.93 -0.48
CA GLU A 88 -18.21 4.62 -0.95
C GLU A 88 -19.27 4.45 0.12
N LYS A 89 -19.76 5.55 0.70
CA LYS A 89 -20.90 5.56 1.60
C LYS A 89 -22.07 6.20 0.88
N ASP A 90 -23.26 5.60 1.02
CA ASP A 90 -24.49 6.04 0.38
C ASP A 90 -24.68 7.55 0.49
N GLY A 91 -24.51 8.25 -0.62
CA GLY A 91 -24.79 9.68 -0.76
C GLY A 91 -23.80 10.67 -0.15
N LEU A 92 -22.74 10.24 0.57
CA LEU A 92 -21.77 11.10 1.22
C LEU A 92 -20.33 10.70 0.85
N SER A 93 -19.61 11.64 0.27
CA SER A 93 -18.18 11.65 -0.06
C SER A 93 -17.45 10.31 -0.08
N SER A 94 -17.15 9.82 -1.28
CA SER A 94 -16.16 8.76 -1.49
C SER A 94 -14.78 9.20 -0.96
N GLY A 95 -14.14 8.35 -0.19
CA GLY A 95 -12.81 8.60 0.40
C GLY A 95 -11.89 7.39 0.23
N VAL A 96 -10.63 7.61 0.50
CA VAL A 96 -9.61 6.56 0.52
C VAL A 96 -9.12 6.40 1.96
N TYR A 97 -9.16 5.16 2.47
CA TYR A 97 -8.63 4.82 3.79
C TYR A 97 -7.42 3.95 3.65
N SER A 98 -6.54 4.06 4.61
CA SER A 98 -5.46 3.10 4.76
C SER A 98 -5.54 2.42 6.11
N SER A 99 -5.28 1.12 6.10
CA SER A 99 -5.15 0.29 7.29
C SER A 99 -3.88 -0.54 7.21
N VAL A 100 -3.46 -1.07 8.33
CA VAL A 100 -2.23 -1.86 8.43
C VAL A 100 -2.57 -3.31 8.72
N ILE A 101 -1.90 -4.21 8.00
CA ILE A 101 -1.85 -5.65 8.29
C ILE A 101 -0.42 -5.93 8.73
N THR A 102 -0.23 -6.34 9.99
CA THR A 102 1.09 -6.58 10.59
C THR A 102 1.55 -8.01 10.37
N ASN A 103 2.87 -8.21 10.34
CA ASN A 103 3.51 -9.55 10.24
C ASN A 103 3.01 -10.38 9.05
N THR A 104 2.86 -9.76 7.90
CA THR A 104 2.28 -10.39 6.70
C THR A 104 3.12 -11.53 6.13
N ASN A 105 4.43 -11.57 6.41
CA ASN A 105 5.29 -12.69 6.07
C ASN A 105 4.91 -13.97 6.82
N ASN A 106 4.39 -13.88 8.05
CA ASN A 106 3.97 -15.01 8.87
C ASN A 106 2.51 -15.44 8.64
N MET A 107 1.79 -14.77 7.75
CA MET A 107 0.39 -15.05 7.41
C MET A 107 0.29 -15.82 6.10
N SER A 108 -0.68 -16.72 6.00
CA SER A 108 -1.08 -17.33 4.72
C SER A 108 -1.87 -16.34 3.85
N THR A 109 -1.98 -16.62 2.56
CA THR A 109 -2.79 -15.83 1.62
C THR A 109 -4.24 -15.69 2.07
N LEU A 110 -4.83 -16.77 2.62
CA LEU A 110 -6.21 -16.77 3.10
C LEU A 110 -6.38 -15.96 4.38
N GLU A 111 -5.43 -15.97 5.30
CA GLU A 111 -5.45 -15.12 6.49
C GLU A 111 -5.37 -13.64 6.13
N ILE A 112 -4.50 -13.28 5.18
CA ILE A 112 -4.41 -11.92 4.64
C ILE A 112 -5.74 -11.53 3.97
N TYR A 113 -6.35 -12.43 3.18
CA TYR A 113 -7.65 -12.19 2.56
C TYR A 113 -8.75 -11.94 3.60
N ARG A 114 -8.81 -12.75 4.67
CA ARG A 114 -9.76 -12.55 5.78
C ARG A 114 -9.51 -11.21 6.49
N ALA A 115 -8.26 -10.85 6.73
CA ALA A 115 -7.89 -9.56 7.31
C ALA A 115 -8.38 -8.40 6.43
N ILE A 116 -8.16 -8.45 5.11
CA ILE A 116 -8.65 -7.45 4.15
C ILE A 116 -10.19 -7.35 4.19
N SER A 117 -10.88 -8.49 4.21
CA SER A 117 -12.35 -8.55 4.26
C SER A 117 -12.90 -7.92 5.54
N ASN A 118 -12.28 -8.23 6.69
CA ASN A 118 -12.63 -7.63 7.98
C ASN A 118 -12.37 -6.12 8.02
N LEU A 119 -11.31 -5.64 7.36
CA LEU A 119 -11.04 -4.21 7.25
C LEU A 119 -12.11 -3.49 6.42
N LYS A 120 -12.57 -4.10 5.34
CA LYS A 120 -13.64 -3.53 4.50
C LYS A 120 -15.00 -3.48 5.21
N SER A 121 -15.29 -4.45 6.07
CA SER A 121 -16.57 -4.53 6.80
C SER A 121 -16.68 -3.59 8.01
N LYS A 122 -15.55 -3.30 8.68
CA LYS A 122 -15.53 -2.52 9.95
C LYS A 122 -15.81 -1.02 9.80
N GLY A 123 -15.76 -0.45 8.60
CA GLY A 123 -15.97 0.98 8.38
C GLY A 123 -14.89 1.89 9.01
N ILE A 124 -15.01 3.20 8.76
CA ILE A 124 -13.96 4.21 9.05
C ILE A 124 -13.64 4.37 10.54
N SER A 125 -14.64 4.25 11.40
CA SER A 125 -14.54 4.62 12.83
C SER A 125 -13.69 3.66 13.64
N SER A 126 -13.35 2.48 13.10
CA SER A 126 -12.60 1.43 13.79
C SER A 126 -11.08 1.50 13.60
N PHE A 127 -10.56 2.44 12.78
CA PHE A 127 -9.14 2.52 12.50
C PHE A 127 -8.42 3.50 13.44
N ASP A 128 -7.44 3.04 14.20
CA ASP A 128 -6.64 3.89 15.10
C ASP A 128 -5.93 5.03 14.37
N ASP A 129 -5.44 4.77 13.15
CA ASP A 129 -4.84 5.80 12.30
C ASP A 129 -5.85 6.88 11.91
N SER A 130 -7.14 6.54 11.75
CA SER A 130 -8.19 7.50 11.42
C SER A 130 -8.41 8.51 12.53
N ARG A 131 -8.30 8.12 13.81
CA ARG A 131 -8.43 9.05 14.94
C ARG A 131 -7.32 10.08 14.99
N ARG A 132 -6.06 9.66 14.76
CA ARG A 132 -4.89 10.55 14.71
C ARG A 132 -5.00 11.52 13.54
N ILE A 133 -5.42 11.03 12.37
CA ILE A 133 -5.63 11.85 11.18
C ILE A 133 -6.78 12.84 11.41
N MET A 134 -7.90 12.41 12.01
CA MET A 134 -9.02 13.29 12.33
C MET A 134 -8.65 14.41 13.32
N MET A 135 -7.78 14.12 14.29
CA MET A 135 -7.26 15.16 15.19
C MET A 135 -6.43 16.21 14.42
N LEU A 136 -5.56 15.78 13.51
CA LEU A 136 -4.79 16.70 12.66
C LEU A 136 -5.69 17.52 11.73
N GLN A 137 -6.79 16.95 11.24
CA GLN A 137 -7.75 17.65 10.37
C GLN A 137 -8.48 18.81 11.08
N ARG A 138 -8.64 18.74 12.40
CA ARG A 138 -9.25 19.83 13.20
C ARG A 138 -8.38 21.07 13.28
N LEU A 139 -7.05 20.90 13.13
CA LEU A 139 -6.11 22.00 13.15
C LEU A 139 -6.15 22.80 11.84
N PRO A 140 -5.86 24.11 11.83
CA PRO A 140 -5.55 24.84 10.62
C PRO A 140 -4.43 24.15 9.83
N TYR A 141 -4.52 24.18 8.48
CA TYR A 141 -3.58 23.42 7.62
C TYR A 141 -2.10 23.68 7.94
N PHE A 142 -1.75 24.94 8.18
CA PHE A 142 -0.38 25.33 8.51
C PHE A 142 0.14 24.62 9.78
N PHE A 143 -0.65 24.62 10.85
CA PHE A 143 -0.31 23.94 12.09
C PHE A 143 -0.28 22.43 11.93
N ALA A 144 -1.26 21.83 11.25
CA ALA A 144 -1.30 20.40 10.99
C ALA A 144 -0.05 19.93 10.22
N LYS A 145 0.36 20.67 9.19
CA LYS A 145 1.57 20.42 8.41
C LYS A 145 2.82 20.51 9.29
N TRP A 146 2.94 21.55 10.09
CA TRP A 146 4.10 21.78 10.97
C TRP A 146 4.20 20.69 12.04
N VAL A 147 3.11 20.39 12.73
CA VAL A 147 3.03 19.33 13.74
C VAL A 147 3.40 17.97 13.16
N SER A 148 2.88 17.61 11.97
CA SER A 148 3.20 16.34 11.32
C SER A 148 4.69 16.24 11.00
N LYS A 149 5.30 17.30 10.45
CA LYS A 149 6.75 17.34 10.16
C LYS A 149 7.57 17.20 11.43
N PHE A 150 7.20 17.93 12.49
CA PHE A 150 7.88 17.89 13.79
C PHE A 150 7.84 16.48 14.39
N ILE A 151 6.65 15.84 14.40
CA ILE A 151 6.49 14.47 14.93
C ILE A 151 7.38 13.48 14.17
N PHE A 152 7.38 13.49 12.84
CA PHE A 152 8.17 12.55 12.05
C PHE A 152 9.68 12.81 12.18
N TYR A 153 10.09 14.06 12.30
CA TYR A 153 11.49 14.41 12.49
C TYR A 153 12.03 13.90 13.84
N PHE A 154 11.29 14.12 14.93
CA PHE A 154 11.73 13.77 16.29
C PHE A 154 11.32 12.38 16.75
N ARG A 155 10.30 11.74 16.11
CA ARG A 155 9.80 10.42 16.49
C ARG A 155 9.82 9.45 15.30
N PRO A 156 10.99 8.85 14.99
CA PRO A 156 11.11 7.87 13.88
C PRO A 156 10.17 6.67 14.04
N ALA A 157 9.87 6.26 15.27
CA ALA A 157 8.90 5.19 15.52
C ALA A 157 7.50 5.51 14.98
N VAL A 158 7.05 6.76 15.08
CA VAL A 158 5.76 7.19 14.51
C VAL A 158 5.81 7.14 12.97
N GLN A 159 6.94 7.52 12.36
CA GLN A 159 7.14 7.39 10.92
C GLN A 159 7.05 5.93 10.49
N ARG A 160 7.76 5.02 11.18
CA ARG A 160 7.74 3.58 10.96
C ARG A 160 6.31 3.03 11.05
N ASP A 161 5.61 3.35 12.13
CA ASP A 161 4.26 2.85 12.38
C ASP A 161 3.24 3.41 11.39
N PHE A 162 3.50 4.59 10.82
CA PHE A 162 2.64 5.21 9.82
C PHE A 162 2.87 4.65 8.41
N PHE A 163 4.12 4.51 7.96
CA PHE A 163 4.42 4.11 6.58
C PHE A 163 4.58 2.60 6.38
N ARG A 164 5.04 1.87 7.42
CA ARG A 164 5.28 0.41 7.39
C ARG A 164 6.29 -0.01 6.31
N SER A 165 6.42 -1.33 6.07
CA SER A 165 7.36 -1.89 5.09
C SER A 165 7.01 -1.50 3.66
N PHE A 166 5.73 -1.61 3.32
CA PHE A 166 5.23 -1.26 2.00
C PHE A 166 3.75 -0.86 2.04
N THR A 167 3.33 -0.18 0.98
CA THR A 167 1.93 0.18 0.76
C THR A 167 1.39 -0.55 -0.46
N VAL A 168 0.19 -1.12 -0.36
CA VAL A 168 -0.56 -1.67 -1.50
C VAL A 168 -1.82 -0.85 -1.71
N THR A 169 -2.00 -0.38 -2.94
CA THR A 169 -3.21 0.32 -3.37
C THR A 169 -3.98 -0.58 -4.34
N SER A 170 -5.20 -0.94 -3.98
CA SER A 170 -6.12 -1.64 -4.86
C SER A 170 -7.35 -0.77 -5.05
N LEU A 171 -7.57 -0.31 -6.28
CA LEU A 171 -8.71 0.55 -6.62
C LEU A 171 -10.01 -0.25 -6.84
N GLY A 172 -9.99 -1.54 -6.57
CA GLY A 172 -11.15 -2.42 -6.56
C GLY A 172 -11.82 -2.54 -7.94
N LYS A 173 -13.15 -2.37 -7.97
CA LYS A 173 -13.99 -2.58 -9.15
C LYS A 173 -13.92 -1.49 -10.24
N LYS A 174 -13.09 -0.46 -10.07
CA LYS A 174 -12.98 0.62 -11.08
C LYS A 174 -12.11 0.15 -12.24
N SER A 175 -12.56 0.38 -13.47
CA SER A 175 -11.89 0.01 -14.74
C SER A 175 -10.58 0.78 -14.98
N LEU A 176 -9.73 0.88 -13.97
CA LEU A 176 -8.48 1.61 -14.05
C LEU A 176 -7.34 0.66 -14.41
N LYS A 177 -6.78 0.82 -15.61
CA LYS A 177 -5.69 -0.03 -16.09
C LYS A 177 -4.39 0.23 -15.32
N LEU A 178 -4.11 1.51 -15.04
CA LEU A 178 -2.86 1.93 -14.44
C LEU A 178 -3.09 3.17 -13.56
N CYS A 179 -2.48 3.18 -12.39
CA CYS A 179 -2.35 4.34 -11.51
C CYS A 179 -0.96 4.31 -10.89
N ILE A 180 -0.34 5.45 -10.75
CA ILE A 180 0.93 5.61 -10.06
C ILE A 180 0.63 6.23 -8.69
N PRO A 181 0.45 5.41 -7.63
CA PRO A 181 0.12 5.93 -6.30
C PRO A 181 1.36 6.56 -5.66
N ILE A 182 1.15 7.63 -4.90
CA ILE A 182 2.20 8.25 -4.08
C ILE A 182 1.95 7.88 -2.63
N SER A 183 2.93 7.26 -1.98
CA SER A 183 2.90 6.98 -0.55
C SER A 183 4.21 7.41 0.12
N GLY A 184 4.27 7.32 1.44
CA GLY A 184 5.49 7.59 2.20
C GLY A 184 6.32 6.34 2.52
N SER A 185 5.86 5.16 2.10
CA SER A 185 6.58 3.90 2.26
C SER A 185 7.73 3.78 1.25
N THR A 186 8.75 3.02 1.58
CA THR A 186 9.87 2.72 0.68
C THR A 186 9.39 2.08 -0.62
N PHE A 187 8.44 1.16 -0.50
CA PHE A 187 7.80 0.51 -1.64
C PHE A 187 6.31 0.80 -1.64
N THR A 188 5.78 1.11 -2.80
CA THR A 188 4.34 1.28 -3.02
C THR A 188 3.93 0.49 -4.24
N PHE A 189 2.96 -0.38 -4.08
CA PHE A 189 2.44 -1.23 -5.14
C PHE A 189 1.02 -0.84 -5.51
N GLN A 190 0.70 -0.92 -6.79
CA GLN A 190 -0.65 -0.81 -7.30
C GLN A 190 -0.96 -2.05 -8.12
N LEU A 191 -2.12 -2.66 -7.85
CA LEU A 191 -2.68 -3.70 -8.69
C LEU A 191 -3.81 -3.09 -9.53
N GLY A 192 -3.67 -3.20 -10.85
CA GLY A 192 -4.67 -2.75 -11.82
C GLY A 192 -5.91 -3.65 -11.82
N SER A 193 -6.88 -3.31 -12.65
CA SER A 193 -8.03 -4.18 -12.93
C SER A 193 -7.61 -5.37 -13.79
N PRO A 194 -8.20 -6.57 -13.60
CA PRO A 194 -7.88 -7.72 -14.41
C PRO A 194 -8.30 -7.51 -15.87
N LYS A 195 -7.37 -7.79 -16.78
CA LYS A 195 -7.64 -7.94 -18.20
C LYS A 195 -7.89 -9.43 -18.47
N ILE A 196 -9.14 -9.79 -18.76
CA ILE A 196 -9.51 -11.17 -19.06
C ILE A 196 -9.01 -11.51 -20.46
N LEU A 197 -8.34 -12.63 -20.59
CA LEU A 197 -7.91 -13.24 -21.84
C LEU A 197 -9.01 -14.22 -22.32
N ASP A 198 -8.85 -14.78 -23.52
CA ASP A 198 -9.83 -15.70 -24.13
C ASP A 198 -10.00 -17.05 -23.38
N THR A 199 -9.12 -17.32 -22.44
CA THR A 199 -9.11 -18.47 -21.55
C THR A 199 -9.55 -18.07 -20.15
N ASP A 200 -9.53 -19.01 -19.18
CA ASP A 200 -9.73 -18.73 -17.76
C ASP A 200 -8.61 -17.88 -17.14
N GLU A 201 -7.62 -17.48 -17.90
CA GLU A 201 -6.51 -16.65 -17.48
C GLU A 201 -6.87 -15.16 -17.49
N CYS A 202 -6.24 -14.42 -16.61
CA CYS A 202 -6.28 -12.96 -16.60
C CYS A 202 -4.91 -12.37 -16.31
N LEU A 203 -4.69 -11.13 -16.78
CA LEU A 203 -3.49 -10.34 -16.51
C LEU A 203 -3.85 -9.16 -15.62
N PHE A 204 -3.01 -8.89 -14.63
CA PHE A 204 -3.04 -7.66 -13.85
C PHE A 204 -1.81 -6.82 -14.17
N ASN A 205 -2.01 -5.54 -14.44
CA ASN A 205 -0.91 -4.60 -14.41
C ASN A 205 -0.48 -4.39 -12.96
N ILE A 206 0.82 -4.52 -12.70
CA ILE A 206 1.44 -4.17 -11.43
C ILE A 206 2.31 -2.95 -11.62
N VAL A 207 2.21 -2.00 -10.71
CA VAL A 207 3.12 -0.87 -10.58
C VAL A 207 3.85 -0.99 -9.27
N MET A 208 5.17 -0.97 -9.30
CA MET A 208 6.03 -0.84 -8.13
C MET A 208 6.71 0.53 -8.14
N ILE A 209 6.47 1.33 -7.13
CA ILE A 209 7.18 2.59 -6.90
C ILE A 209 8.11 2.37 -5.71
N TYR A 210 9.37 2.74 -5.85
CA TYR A 210 10.39 2.57 -4.83
C TYR A 210 11.19 3.85 -4.60
N ASP A 211 11.75 4.00 -3.40
CA ASP A 211 12.65 5.12 -3.08
C ASP A 211 14.06 4.82 -3.61
N HIS A 212 14.47 5.54 -4.66
CA HIS A 212 15.75 5.34 -5.33
C HIS A 212 16.99 5.60 -4.45
N ARG A 213 16.82 6.14 -3.25
CA ARG A 213 17.90 6.28 -2.27
C ARG A 213 18.20 4.98 -1.53
N ILE A 214 17.28 4.01 -1.58
CA ILE A 214 17.39 2.72 -0.88
C ILE A 214 17.79 1.62 -1.86
N ILE A 215 17.24 1.64 -3.06
CA ILE A 215 17.41 0.57 -4.05
C ILE A 215 17.60 1.18 -5.43
N ASP A 216 18.50 0.62 -6.23
CA ASP A 216 18.69 1.00 -7.63
C ASP A 216 17.73 0.26 -8.58
N GLY A 217 17.77 0.62 -9.87
CA GLY A 217 16.86 0.06 -10.87
C GLY A 217 17.04 -1.43 -11.11
N ILE A 218 18.27 -1.95 -11.03
CA ILE A 218 18.58 -3.38 -11.23
C ILE A 218 18.05 -4.18 -10.04
N GLN A 219 18.36 -3.74 -8.82
CA GLN A 219 17.87 -4.38 -7.61
C GLN A 219 16.33 -4.32 -7.54
N ALA A 220 15.72 -3.21 -7.96
CA ALA A 220 14.26 -3.07 -8.01
C ALA A 220 13.62 -4.03 -9.02
N SER A 221 14.24 -4.22 -10.21
CA SER A 221 13.79 -5.21 -11.18
C SER A 221 13.87 -6.62 -10.62
N ASN A 222 15.00 -6.99 -10.00
CA ASN A 222 15.20 -8.30 -9.38
C ASN A 222 14.16 -8.56 -8.26
N LEU A 223 13.86 -7.54 -7.45
CA LEU A 223 12.83 -7.64 -6.42
C LEU A 223 11.44 -7.88 -7.04
N LEU A 224 11.12 -7.18 -8.13
CA LEU A 224 9.85 -7.34 -8.82
C LEU A 224 9.71 -8.75 -9.44
N ASP A 225 10.76 -9.29 -10.05
CA ASP A 225 10.78 -10.64 -10.59
C ASP A 225 10.62 -11.69 -9.48
N LYS A 226 11.26 -11.49 -8.33
CA LYS A 226 11.09 -12.32 -7.15
C LYS A 226 9.64 -12.30 -6.65
N ILE A 227 9.01 -11.13 -6.59
CA ILE A 227 7.59 -10.97 -6.22
C ILE A 227 6.70 -11.74 -7.21
N LYS A 228 6.95 -11.67 -8.52
CA LYS A 228 6.19 -12.41 -9.54
C LYS A 228 6.33 -13.93 -9.37
N THR A 229 7.53 -14.39 -9.03
CA THR A 229 7.80 -15.81 -8.74
C THR A 229 7.00 -16.29 -7.54
N PHE A 230 7.03 -15.55 -6.43
CA PHE A 230 6.23 -15.88 -5.24
C PHE A 230 4.72 -15.80 -5.53
N TYR A 231 4.27 -14.84 -6.34
CA TYR A 231 2.86 -14.73 -6.71
C TYR A 231 2.39 -15.97 -7.45
N SER A 232 3.17 -16.45 -8.43
CA SER A 232 2.86 -17.67 -9.17
C SER A 232 2.85 -18.91 -8.28
N LYS A 233 3.81 -19.01 -7.33
CA LYS A 233 3.86 -20.07 -6.34
C LYS A 233 2.59 -20.09 -5.47
N HIS A 234 2.26 -18.98 -4.83
CA HIS A 234 1.06 -18.88 -3.97
C HIS A 234 -0.25 -19.05 -4.71
N LEU A 235 -0.30 -18.69 -6.00
CA LEU A 235 -1.45 -18.93 -6.86
C LEU A 235 -1.66 -20.43 -7.10
N ASN A 236 -0.59 -21.18 -7.34
CA ASN A 236 -0.63 -22.65 -7.49
C ASN A 236 -1.02 -23.34 -6.18
N ASP A 237 -0.49 -22.86 -5.04
CA ASP A 237 -0.82 -23.40 -3.71
C ASP A 237 -2.33 -23.23 -3.41
N LEU A 238 -2.93 -22.12 -3.80
CA LEU A 238 -4.39 -21.91 -3.68
C LEU A 238 -5.17 -22.89 -4.57
N GLY A 239 -4.71 -23.15 -5.80
CA GLY A 239 -5.35 -24.09 -6.70
C GLY A 239 -5.33 -25.53 -6.16
N GLN A 240 -4.25 -25.92 -5.50
CA GLN A 240 -4.16 -27.23 -4.84
C GLN A 240 -5.08 -27.34 -3.62
N ALA A 241 -5.22 -26.25 -2.85
CA ALA A 241 -6.09 -26.24 -1.67
C ALA A 241 -7.58 -26.38 -2.04
N ASP A 242 -8.03 -25.74 -3.13
CA ASP A 242 -9.43 -25.84 -3.56
C ASP A 242 -9.82 -27.26 -4.02
N VAL A 243 -8.87 -28.06 -4.52
CA VAL A 243 -9.10 -29.47 -4.93
C VAL A 243 -9.36 -30.40 -3.71
N PHE A 244 -8.95 -30.02 -2.51
CA PHE A 244 -9.18 -30.82 -1.30
C PHE A 244 -10.48 -30.48 -0.56
N PHE A 245 -11.22 -29.48 -1.00
CA PHE A 245 -12.49 -29.04 -0.38
C PHE A 245 -13.74 -29.25 -1.27
N GLU A 246 -13.59 -29.84 -2.45
CA GLU A 246 -14.68 -30.42 -3.25
C GLU A 246 -14.84 -31.93 -2.94
#